data_d48b57e67f788a962a5e69a2fee37dd5
#
_entry.id   d48b57e67f788a962a5e69a2fee37dd5
#
_cell.length_a   1.000
_cell.length_b   1.000
_cell.length_c   1.000
_cell.angle_alpha   90.00
_cell.angle_beta   90.00
_cell.angle_gamma   90.00
#
_symmetry.space_group_name_H-M   'P 1'
#
loop_
_entity.id
_entity.type
_entity.pdbx_description
1 polymer ?
#
loop_
_entity_poly.entity_id
_entity_poly.type
_entity_poly.pdbx_seq_one_letter_code
_entity_poly.pdbx_strand_id
1 'polypeptide(L)'
;MTAAEAEAAALIERRGNVEVITINRPAARNAVNGAVSIAVGDALERANGDPDVWAVVITGAGDKSFCAGADLKAISRRENLYHPDHGEWGFAGYVHHFIDKPTIAAVNGTALGGGTEIALASDLVVAAESASFGLPEVKRGLVAAAGGVFRIVDHLPRKVAVELLFTGDPISAADAARWGLINQVVPDGTALDAAIALAGRVTANAPLAVQVSKRVAYGVDHGVITDEEPRWDRLFTEVKSLMRSEDAKEGPLAFAQKRRPVWKGR
;
A
#
# COMPACT_ATOMS: atom_id res chain seq x y z
N MET A 1 -9.44 17.30 17.07
CA MET A 1 -8.18 16.52 17.15
C MET A 1 -7.41 16.97 18.38
N THR A 2 -7.13 16.07 19.30
CA THR A 2 -6.27 16.35 20.46
C THR A 2 -4.79 16.46 20.06
N ALA A 3 -3.94 17.04 20.92
CA ALA A 3 -2.49 17.11 20.63
C ALA A 3 -1.87 15.71 20.42
N ALA A 4 -2.33 14.70 21.17
CA ALA A 4 -1.88 13.30 21.02
C ALA A 4 -2.31 12.70 19.66
N GLU A 5 -3.51 12.99 19.16
CA GLU A 5 -3.97 12.58 17.83
C GLU A 5 -3.19 13.26 16.71
N ALA A 6 -2.74 14.50 16.90
CA ALA A 6 -1.90 15.20 15.93
C ALA A 6 -0.50 14.61 15.81
N GLU A 7 -0.01 13.90 16.85
CA GLU A 7 1.30 13.24 16.89
C GLU A 7 1.26 11.77 16.48
N ALA A 8 0.09 11.11 16.52
CA ALA A 8 -0.05 9.70 16.17
C ALA A 8 0.26 9.45 14.69
N ALA A 9 1.09 8.44 14.38
CA ALA A 9 1.48 8.09 13.02
C ALA A 9 0.32 7.51 12.17
N ALA A 10 -0.67 6.92 12.84
CA ALA A 10 -1.97 6.55 12.25
C ALA A 10 -3.09 6.84 13.25
N LEU A 11 -4.27 7.18 12.75
CA LEU A 11 -5.51 7.34 13.52
C LEU A 11 -6.38 6.12 13.27
N ILE A 12 -6.95 5.58 14.35
CA ILE A 12 -7.81 4.39 14.30
C ILE A 12 -9.20 4.79 14.79
N GLU A 13 -10.20 4.56 13.95
CA GLU A 13 -11.59 4.91 14.24
C GLU A 13 -12.51 3.72 13.95
N ARG A 14 -13.51 3.49 14.79
CA ARG A 14 -14.54 2.49 14.58
C ARG A 14 -15.81 3.14 14.05
N ARG A 15 -16.32 2.65 12.93
CA ARG A 15 -17.62 3.03 12.35
C ARG A 15 -18.48 1.78 12.17
N GLY A 16 -19.29 1.47 13.20
CA GLY A 16 -20.04 0.22 13.26
C GLY A 16 -19.10 -1.00 13.25
N ASN A 17 -19.25 -1.90 12.28
CA ASN A 17 -18.39 -3.08 12.12
C ASN A 17 -17.18 -2.83 11.18
N VAL A 18 -16.92 -1.56 10.86
CA VAL A 18 -15.78 -1.16 10.00
C VAL A 18 -14.74 -0.46 10.84
N GLU A 19 -13.49 -0.92 10.83
CA GLU A 19 -12.36 -0.18 11.37
C GLU A 19 -11.71 0.67 10.28
N VAL A 20 -11.47 1.94 10.56
CA VAL A 20 -10.83 2.89 9.65
C VAL A 20 -9.43 3.19 10.18
N ILE A 21 -8.42 2.92 9.38
CA ILE A 21 -7.01 3.22 9.64
C ILE A 21 -6.60 4.40 8.75
N THR A 22 -6.25 5.54 9.35
CA THR A 22 -5.80 6.71 8.60
C THR A 22 -4.31 6.93 8.84
N ILE A 23 -3.46 6.78 7.81
CA ILE A 23 -2.05 7.15 7.86
C ILE A 23 -1.98 8.65 8.09
N ASN A 24 -1.42 9.10 9.22
CA ASN A 24 -1.52 10.49 9.67
C ASN A 24 -0.18 11.23 9.64
N ARG A 25 0.37 11.40 8.43
CA ARG A 25 1.60 12.18 8.21
C ARG A 25 1.45 13.10 6.98
N PRO A 26 0.40 13.97 6.93
CA PRO A 26 0.09 14.76 5.73
C PRO A 26 1.24 15.70 5.30
N ALA A 27 2.01 16.25 6.26
CA ALA A 27 3.19 17.06 5.98
C ALA A 27 4.31 16.28 5.25
N ALA A 28 4.37 14.96 5.43
CA ALA A 28 5.26 14.05 4.73
C ALA A 28 4.55 13.29 3.58
N ARG A 29 3.36 13.75 3.13
CA ARG A 29 2.52 13.08 2.13
C ARG A 29 2.21 11.62 2.50
N ASN A 30 2.01 11.38 3.78
CA ASN A 30 1.70 10.06 4.34
C ASN A 30 2.77 9.01 4.02
N ALA A 31 4.04 9.42 3.88
CA ALA A 31 5.15 8.51 3.69
C ALA A 31 5.35 7.63 4.93
N VAL A 32 5.67 6.36 4.70
CA VAL A 32 5.79 5.32 5.72
C VAL A 32 7.18 5.34 6.37
N ASN A 33 7.20 5.44 7.68
CA ASN A 33 8.35 5.18 8.55
C ASN A 33 8.01 4.05 9.54
N GLY A 34 8.92 3.67 10.42
CA GLY A 34 8.69 2.61 11.40
C GLY A 34 7.46 2.84 12.28
N ALA A 35 7.18 4.09 12.67
CA ALA A 35 6.01 4.41 13.49
C ALA A 35 4.67 4.13 12.75
N VAL A 36 4.61 4.39 11.44
CA VAL A 36 3.44 4.02 10.61
C VAL A 36 3.32 2.51 10.55
N SER A 37 4.42 1.78 10.30
CA SER A 37 4.39 0.31 10.19
C SER A 37 3.93 -0.37 11.49
N ILE A 38 4.34 0.17 12.64
CA ILE A 38 3.86 -0.30 13.94
C ILE A 38 2.36 -0.01 14.07
N ALA A 39 1.95 1.25 13.90
CA ALA A 39 0.57 1.66 14.16
C ALA A 39 -0.44 0.97 13.23
N VAL A 40 -0.11 0.81 11.94
CA VAL A 40 -0.96 0.13 10.95
C VAL A 40 -0.97 -1.38 11.18
N GLY A 41 0.19 -2.02 11.38
CA GLY A 41 0.29 -3.46 11.61
C GLY A 41 -0.46 -3.90 12.86
N ASP A 42 -0.26 -3.20 13.98
CA ASP A 42 -0.97 -3.46 15.24
C ASP A 42 -2.49 -3.27 15.10
N ALA A 43 -2.91 -2.25 14.32
CA ALA A 43 -4.34 -2.03 14.09
C ALA A 43 -4.96 -3.16 13.29
N LEU A 44 -4.28 -3.63 12.22
CA LEU A 44 -4.73 -4.77 11.42
C LEU A 44 -4.84 -6.05 12.25
N GLU A 45 -3.83 -6.35 13.08
CA GLU A 45 -3.85 -7.55 13.91
C GLU A 45 -4.97 -7.49 14.96
N ARG A 46 -5.15 -6.33 15.61
CA ARG A 46 -6.30 -6.14 16.50
C ARG A 46 -7.63 -6.30 15.78
N ALA A 47 -7.77 -5.69 14.60
CA ALA A 47 -9.00 -5.81 13.79
C ALA A 47 -9.25 -7.27 13.40
N ASN A 48 -8.21 -8.04 13.07
CA ASN A 48 -8.33 -9.44 12.71
C ASN A 48 -8.87 -10.27 13.89
N GLY A 49 -8.38 -10.02 15.11
CA GLY A 49 -8.81 -10.71 16.32
C GLY A 49 -10.14 -10.22 16.90
N ASP A 50 -10.65 -9.04 16.52
CA ASP A 50 -11.88 -8.47 17.05
C ASP A 50 -13.13 -9.03 16.33
N PRO A 51 -14.03 -9.77 17.03
CA PRO A 51 -15.24 -10.33 16.42
C PRO A 51 -16.24 -9.27 15.95
N ASP A 52 -16.16 -8.05 16.45
CA ASP A 52 -17.04 -6.95 16.05
C ASP A 52 -16.51 -6.17 14.85
N VAL A 53 -15.26 -6.39 14.39
CA VAL A 53 -14.74 -5.88 13.13
C VAL A 53 -15.01 -6.88 12.01
N TRP A 54 -15.65 -6.41 10.94
CA TRP A 54 -15.99 -7.25 9.79
C TRP A 54 -15.34 -6.76 8.50
N ALA A 55 -14.83 -5.53 8.47
CA ALA A 55 -14.03 -4.99 7.38
C ALA A 55 -13.08 -3.90 7.90
N VAL A 56 -12.00 -3.65 7.15
CA VAL A 56 -11.03 -2.59 7.44
C VAL A 56 -10.95 -1.65 6.24
N VAL A 57 -10.93 -0.34 6.49
CA VAL A 57 -10.66 0.68 5.48
C VAL A 57 -9.34 1.36 5.82
N ILE A 58 -8.42 1.46 4.85
CA ILE A 58 -7.18 2.24 5.00
C ILE A 58 -7.20 3.48 4.11
N THR A 59 -6.79 4.64 4.66
CA THR A 59 -6.73 5.91 3.93
C THR A 59 -5.55 6.76 4.39
N GLY A 60 -5.32 7.89 3.72
CA GLY A 60 -4.33 8.90 4.11
C GLY A 60 -4.96 10.17 4.67
N ALA A 61 -4.36 10.80 5.65
CA ALA A 61 -4.79 12.09 6.16
C ALA A 61 -4.59 13.21 5.12
N GLY A 62 -5.53 14.16 5.08
CA GLY A 62 -5.51 15.29 4.14
C GLY A 62 -6.06 14.94 2.76
N ASP A 63 -5.80 15.82 1.79
CA ASP A 63 -6.41 15.79 0.46
C ASP A 63 -5.40 15.60 -0.69
N LYS A 64 -4.10 15.54 -0.39
CA LYS A 64 -3.05 15.54 -1.42
C LYS A 64 -2.49 14.18 -1.76
N SER A 65 -2.44 13.29 -0.80
CA SER A 65 -1.77 12.00 -0.97
C SER A 65 -2.41 10.95 -0.08
N PHE A 66 -2.69 9.81 -0.67
CA PHE A 66 -2.96 8.60 0.08
C PHE A 66 -1.70 8.15 0.81
N CYS A 67 -0.64 7.85 0.05
CA CYS A 67 0.68 7.50 0.56
C CYS A 67 1.74 7.69 -0.53
N ALA A 68 2.83 8.38 -0.21
CA ALA A 68 3.93 8.63 -1.14
C ALA A 68 5.04 7.55 -1.09
N GLY A 69 4.78 6.40 -0.45
CA GLY A 69 5.73 5.31 -0.30
C GLY A 69 6.63 5.46 0.92
N ALA A 70 7.85 4.91 0.86
CA ALA A 70 8.80 4.93 1.96
C ALA A 70 9.30 6.35 2.29
N ASP A 71 9.46 6.64 3.57
CA ASP A 71 10.05 7.91 4.03
C ASP A 71 11.55 7.95 3.73
N LEU A 72 11.92 8.67 2.65
CA LEU A 72 13.31 8.78 2.20
C LEU A 72 14.22 9.45 3.24
N LYS A 73 13.66 10.29 4.12
CA LYS A 73 14.44 10.88 5.22
C LYS A 73 14.76 9.84 6.28
N ALA A 74 13.80 8.95 6.61
CA ALA A 74 14.04 7.82 7.51
C ALA A 74 15.08 6.87 6.92
N ILE A 75 14.98 6.54 5.62
CA ILE A 75 15.99 5.73 4.92
C ILE A 75 17.38 6.36 4.98
N SER A 76 17.50 7.68 4.73
CA SER A 76 18.79 8.37 4.78
C SER A 76 19.42 8.36 6.17
N ARG A 77 18.61 8.28 7.23
CA ARG A 77 19.03 8.13 8.62
C ARG A 77 19.24 6.68 9.05
N ARG A 78 19.05 5.72 8.12
CA ARG A 78 19.12 4.27 8.36
C ARG A 78 18.13 3.79 9.43
N GLU A 79 16.97 4.44 9.54
CA GLU A 79 15.90 4.01 10.43
C GLU A 79 15.23 2.76 9.87
N ASN A 80 14.77 1.85 10.76
CA ASN A 80 13.95 0.72 10.36
C ASN A 80 12.56 1.22 9.92
N LEU A 81 12.14 0.84 8.72
CA LEU A 81 10.82 1.18 8.18
C LEU A 81 9.75 0.11 8.48
N TYR A 82 10.18 -1.06 8.94
CA TYR A 82 9.30 -2.20 9.20
C TYR A 82 8.90 -2.25 10.67
N HIS A 83 7.89 -3.06 10.97
CA HIS A 83 7.54 -3.36 12.35
C HIS A 83 8.73 -4.08 13.02
N PRO A 84 9.17 -3.65 14.22
CA PRO A 84 10.39 -4.21 14.84
C PRO A 84 10.24 -5.69 15.24
N ASP A 85 9.06 -6.09 15.67
CA ASP A 85 8.78 -7.45 16.17
C ASP A 85 8.08 -8.32 15.09
N HIS A 86 7.56 -7.70 14.01
CA HIS A 86 6.77 -8.34 12.96
C HIS A 86 7.23 -7.89 11.57
N GLY A 87 8.52 -8.10 11.27
CA GLY A 87 9.09 -7.77 9.97
C GLY A 87 8.44 -8.54 8.81
N GLU A 88 7.85 -9.70 9.10
CA GLU A 88 7.11 -10.54 8.15
C GLU A 88 5.83 -9.86 7.61
N TRP A 89 5.24 -8.89 8.33
CA TRP A 89 4.09 -8.14 7.82
C TRP A 89 4.44 -7.21 6.65
N GLY A 90 5.73 -7.03 6.38
CA GLY A 90 6.23 -6.28 5.25
C GLY A 90 6.05 -4.76 5.39
N PHE A 91 6.09 -4.07 4.26
CA PHE A 91 6.00 -2.61 4.21
C PHE A 91 4.67 -2.10 4.79
N ALA A 92 4.76 -1.04 5.59
CA ALA A 92 3.66 -0.42 6.34
C ALA A 92 3.01 -1.35 7.39
N GLY A 93 3.61 -2.52 7.71
CA GLY A 93 2.92 -3.55 8.50
C GLY A 93 1.66 -4.09 7.82
N TYR A 94 1.59 -3.98 6.48
CA TYR A 94 0.37 -4.18 5.70
C TYR A 94 0.54 -5.14 4.51
N VAL A 95 1.56 -4.93 3.69
CA VAL A 95 1.56 -5.52 2.33
C VAL A 95 1.77 -7.04 2.29
N HIS A 96 2.29 -7.62 3.35
CA HIS A 96 2.45 -9.07 3.52
C HIS A 96 1.72 -9.59 4.76
N HIS A 97 0.86 -8.74 5.33
CA HIS A 97 0.06 -9.03 6.52
C HIS A 97 -1.35 -9.45 6.10
N PHE A 98 -1.53 -10.76 5.87
CA PHE A 98 -2.86 -11.27 5.58
C PHE A 98 -3.74 -11.21 6.83
N ILE A 99 -4.95 -10.67 6.69
CA ILE A 99 -6.02 -10.76 7.68
C ILE A 99 -7.28 -11.35 7.03
N ASP A 100 -8.08 -12.08 7.80
CA ASP A 100 -9.32 -12.69 7.30
C ASP A 100 -10.38 -11.64 6.91
N LYS A 101 -10.32 -10.46 7.54
CA LYS A 101 -11.28 -9.38 7.29
C LYS A 101 -11.01 -8.74 5.93
N PRO A 102 -12.04 -8.44 5.12
CA PRO A 102 -11.89 -7.64 3.91
C PRO A 102 -11.23 -6.29 4.17
N THR A 103 -10.29 -5.91 3.31
CA THR A 103 -9.57 -4.64 3.36
C THR A 103 -9.93 -3.76 2.17
N ILE A 104 -10.14 -2.48 2.39
CA ILE A 104 -10.51 -1.50 1.36
C ILE A 104 -9.58 -0.31 1.42
N ALA A 105 -8.85 -0.02 0.35
CA ALA A 105 -8.09 1.21 0.25
C ALA A 105 -8.99 2.36 -0.23
N ALA A 106 -9.10 3.41 0.57
CA ALA A 106 -9.72 4.68 0.21
C ALA A 106 -8.64 5.67 -0.24
N VAL A 107 -8.34 5.68 -1.53
CA VAL A 107 -7.23 6.44 -2.11
C VAL A 107 -7.67 7.88 -2.36
N ASN A 108 -7.41 8.76 -1.40
CA ASN A 108 -7.84 10.15 -1.36
C ASN A 108 -6.93 11.13 -2.12
N GLY A 109 -5.92 10.64 -2.83
CA GLY A 109 -4.95 11.44 -3.58
C GLY A 109 -3.87 10.56 -4.20
N THR A 110 -2.65 11.07 -4.39
CA THR A 110 -1.57 10.31 -5.01
C THR A 110 -1.19 9.07 -4.20
N ALA A 111 -1.08 7.92 -4.86
CA ALA A 111 -0.53 6.67 -4.35
C ALA A 111 0.73 6.32 -5.17
N LEU A 112 1.92 6.47 -4.58
CA LEU A 112 3.18 6.26 -5.31
C LEU A 112 4.09 5.29 -4.56
N GLY A 113 4.77 4.42 -5.30
CA GLY A 113 5.66 3.42 -4.72
C GLY A 113 4.90 2.52 -3.73
N GLY A 114 5.39 2.45 -2.51
CA GLY A 114 4.72 1.74 -1.42
C GLY A 114 3.25 2.11 -1.20
N GLY A 115 2.82 3.32 -1.60
CA GLY A 115 1.41 3.70 -1.56
C GLY A 115 0.57 2.94 -2.59
N THR A 116 1.07 2.75 -3.81
CA THR A 116 0.44 1.86 -4.79
C THR A 116 0.49 0.41 -4.31
N GLU A 117 1.58 -0.02 -3.67
CA GLU A 117 1.72 -1.38 -3.15
C GLU A 117 0.73 -1.68 -2.01
N ILE A 118 0.41 -0.71 -1.14
CA ILE A 118 -0.68 -0.82 -0.16
C ILE A 118 -2.04 -0.97 -0.87
N ALA A 119 -2.31 -0.17 -1.90
CA ALA A 119 -3.55 -0.29 -2.67
C ALA A 119 -3.66 -1.65 -3.38
N LEU A 120 -2.57 -2.17 -3.95
CA LEU A 120 -2.49 -3.51 -4.57
C LEU A 120 -2.64 -4.66 -3.57
N ALA A 121 -2.25 -4.46 -2.31
CA ALA A 121 -2.42 -5.45 -1.25
C ALA A 121 -3.81 -5.42 -0.62
N SER A 122 -4.61 -4.39 -0.90
CA SER A 122 -6.00 -4.29 -0.43
C SER A 122 -6.94 -5.10 -1.32
N ASP A 123 -7.98 -5.71 -0.74
CA ASP A 123 -8.95 -6.50 -1.52
C ASP A 123 -9.78 -5.65 -2.48
N LEU A 124 -10.09 -4.41 -2.06
CA LEU A 124 -10.89 -3.47 -2.85
C LEU A 124 -10.26 -2.07 -2.78
N VAL A 125 -10.50 -1.27 -3.83
CA VAL A 125 -9.97 0.09 -3.92
C VAL A 125 -11.05 1.06 -4.41
N VAL A 126 -11.23 2.14 -3.65
CA VAL A 126 -12.03 3.31 -4.05
C VAL A 126 -11.09 4.50 -4.15
N ALA A 127 -11.10 5.24 -5.25
CA ALA A 127 -10.18 6.35 -5.46
C ALA A 127 -10.90 7.67 -5.79
N ALA A 128 -10.35 8.77 -5.32
CA ALA A 128 -10.73 10.11 -5.74
C ALA A 128 -10.37 10.33 -7.22
N GLU A 129 -11.13 11.19 -7.94
CA GLU A 129 -10.88 11.51 -9.35
C GLU A 129 -9.47 12.05 -9.60
N SER A 130 -8.92 12.84 -8.67
CA SER A 130 -7.56 13.38 -8.75
C SER A 130 -6.47 12.39 -8.34
N ALA A 131 -6.83 11.19 -7.88
CA ALA A 131 -5.86 10.19 -7.47
C ALA A 131 -5.05 9.66 -8.66
N SER A 132 -3.84 9.22 -8.36
CA SER A 132 -2.96 8.58 -9.33
C SER A 132 -2.19 7.43 -8.69
N PHE A 133 -1.84 6.43 -9.50
CA PHE A 133 -1.13 5.22 -9.07
C PHE A 133 0.15 5.07 -9.87
N GLY A 134 1.26 4.79 -9.21
CA GLY A 134 2.54 4.61 -9.91
C GLY A 134 3.59 3.91 -9.08
N LEU A 135 4.51 3.25 -9.78
CA LEU A 135 5.65 2.54 -9.20
C LEU A 135 6.95 3.16 -9.73
N PRO A 136 7.36 4.37 -9.22
CA PRO A 136 8.45 5.15 -9.79
C PRO A 136 9.84 4.70 -9.34
N GLU A 137 9.99 3.55 -8.71
CA GLU A 137 11.23 3.03 -8.14
C GLU A 137 12.35 2.93 -9.17
N VAL A 138 12.03 2.54 -10.41
CA VAL A 138 13.01 2.45 -11.51
C VAL A 138 13.68 3.79 -11.81
N LYS A 139 13.00 4.92 -11.60
CA LYS A 139 13.57 6.28 -11.72
C LYS A 139 14.58 6.60 -10.62
N ARG A 140 14.74 5.69 -9.66
CA ARG A 140 15.66 5.79 -8.52
C ARG A 140 16.66 4.64 -8.47
N GLY A 141 16.77 3.83 -9.56
CA GLY A 141 17.62 2.64 -9.59
C GLY A 141 17.15 1.53 -8.63
N LEU A 142 15.88 1.53 -8.27
CA LEU A 142 15.24 0.59 -7.36
C LEU A 142 14.10 -0.15 -8.06
N VAL A 143 13.47 -1.06 -7.35
CA VAL A 143 12.28 -1.81 -7.79
C VAL A 143 11.19 -1.73 -6.73
N ALA A 144 9.93 -1.85 -7.12
CA ALA A 144 8.78 -1.89 -6.21
C ALA A 144 8.79 -3.20 -5.40
N ALA A 145 9.53 -3.17 -4.28
CA ALA A 145 9.90 -4.36 -3.51
C ALA A 145 8.90 -4.76 -2.41
N ALA A 146 7.81 -4.02 -2.29
CA ALA A 146 6.72 -4.36 -1.38
C ALA A 146 5.56 -5.12 -2.07
N GLY A 147 5.90 -5.90 -3.12
CA GLY A 147 4.98 -6.74 -3.87
C GLY A 147 4.43 -6.10 -5.15
N GLY A 148 4.70 -4.81 -5.36
CA GLY A 148 4.15 -4.06 -6.49
C GLY A 148 4.49 -4.68 -7.84
N VAL A 149 5.73 -5.14 -8.03
CA VAL A 149 6.18 -5.66 -9.33
C VAL A 149 5.42 -6.91 -9.78
N PHE A 150 4.94 -7.74 -8.89
CA PHE A 150 4.20 -8.94 -9.25
C PHE A 150 2.69 -8.78 -9.13
N ARG A 151 2.17 -8.01 -8.15
CA ARG A 151 0.73 -7.79 -8.01
C ARG A 151 0.16 -6.93 -9.14
N ILE A 152 0.91 -5.93 -9.62
CA ILE A 152 0.43 -5.06 -10.70
C ILE A 152 0.13 -5.84 -12.00
N VAL A 153 0.88 -6.90 -12.29
CA VAL A 153 0.68 -7.73 -13.49
C VAL A 153 -0.49 -8.71 -13.36
N ASP A 154 -0.98 -8.93 -12.14
CA ASP A 154 -2.18 -9.73 -11.88
C ASP A 154 -3.46 -8.90 -12.06
N HIS A 155 -3.37 -7.59 -11.78
CA HIS A 155 -4.51 -6.68 -11.84
C HIS A 155 -4.68 -5.99 -13.19
N LEU A 156 -3.59 -5.70 -13.90
CA LEU A 156 -3.61 -4.96 -15.16
C LEU A 156 -3.27 -5.85 -16.36
N PRO A 157 -3.80 -5.53 -17.55
CA PRO A 157 -3.28 -6.12 -18.78
C PRO A 157 -1.75 -6.00 -18.82
N ARG A 158 -1.07 -7.10 -19.09
CA ARG A 158 0.40 -7.19 -18.97
C ARG A 158 1.16 -6.04 -19.63
N LYS A 159 0.71 -5.56 -20.80
CA LYS A 159 1.37 -4.43 -21.50
C LYS A 159 1.29 -3.13 -20.72
N VAL A 160 0.14 -2.84 -20.10
CA VAL A 160 -0.07 -1.67 -19.25
C VAL A 160 0.78 -1.79 -17.97
N ALA A 161 0.74 -2.96 -17.33
CA ALA A 161 1.53 -3.20 -16.11
C ALA A 161 3.04 -3.01 -16.33
N VAL A 162 3.61 -3.60 -17.39
CA VAL A 162 5.05 -3.48 -17.65
C VAL A 162 5.47 -2.09 -18.11
N GLU A 163 4.60 -1.35 -18.80
CA GLU A 163 4.85 0.06 -19.13
C GLU A 163 4.98 0.89 -17.86
N LEU A 164 4.05 0.74 -16.90
CA LEU A 164 4.10 1.38 -15.58
C LEU A 164 5.41 1.03 -14.84
N LEU A 165 5.78 -0.25 -14.82
CA LEU A 165 6.99 -0.72 -14.14
C LEU A 165 8.28 -0.22 -14.79
N PHE A 166 8.32 -0.11 -16.12
CA PHE A 166 9.56 0.22 -16.83
C PHE A 166 9.77 1.72 -16.98
N THR A 167 8.68 2.50 -17.11
CA THR A 167 8.75 3.96 -17.19
C THR A 167 8.73 4.61 -15.82
N GLY A 168 8.07 3.99 -14.84
CA GLY A 168 7.76 4.57 -13.54
C GLY A 168 6.80 5.76 -13.64
N ASP A 169 6.08 5.92 -14.75
CA ASP A 169 5.07 6.97 -14.92
C ASP A 169 3.75 6.53 -14.26
N PRO A 170 3.07 7.43 -13.56
CA PRO A 170 1.81 7.10 -12.91
C PRO A 170 0.66 7.09 -13.93
N ILE A 171 -0.39 6.32 -13.61
CA ILE A 171 -1.69 6.37 -14.30
C ILE A 171 -2.73 7.13 -13.46
N SER A 172 -3.72 7.71 -14.13
CA SER A 172 -4.85 8.38 -13.50
C SER A 172 -5.80 7.38 -12.82
N ALA A 173 -6.65 7.85 -11.89
CA ALA A 173 -7.74 7.05 -11.32
C ALA A 173 -8.68 6.52 -12.41
N ALA A 174 -8.96 7.32 -13.45
CA ALA A 174 -9.81 6.93 -14.58
C ALA A 174 -9.21 5.75 -15.38
N ASP A 175 -7.89 5.81 -15.67
CA ASP A 175 -7.21 4.70 -16.34
C ASP A 175 -7.10 3.47 -15.44
N ALA A 176 -6.82 3.66 -14.15
CA ALA A 176 -6.81 2.58 -13.16
C ALA A 176 -8.15 1.84 -13.09
N ALA A 177 -9.27 2.57 -13.09
CA ALA A 177 -10.61 1.98 -13.16
C ALA A 177 -10.89 1.30 -14.50
N ARG A 178 -10.51 1.93 -15.60
CA ARG A 178 -10.68 1.37 -16.95
C ARG A 178 -10.01 0.02 -17.11
N TRP A 179 -8.85 -0.16 -16.49
CA TRP A 179 -8.06 -1.39 -16.58
C TRP A 179 -8.33 -2.38 -15.46
N GLY A 180 -9.23 -2.06 -14.51
CA GLY A 180 -9.64 -2.96 -13.44
C GLY A 180 -8.72 -2.98 -12.20
N LEU A 181 -7.80 -2.00 -12.07
CA LEU A 181 -6.97 -1.86 -10.88
C LEU A 181 -7.78 -1.43 -9.65
N ILE A 182 -8.83 -0.64 -9.86
CA ILE A 182 -9.68 -0.11 -8.79
C ILE A 182 -11.15 -0.37 -9.07
N ASN A 183 -11.96 -0.41 -8.00
CA ASN A 183 -13.39 -0.72 -8.09
C ASN A 183 -14.26 0.50 -8.42
N GLN A 184 -13.89 1.69 -7.91
CA GLN A 184 -14.69 2.90 -8.06
C GLN A 184 -13.81 4.14 -8.15
N VAL A 185 -14.23 5.10 -8.99
CA VAL A 185 -13.74 6.49 -8.99
C VAL A 185 -14.85 7.37 -8.47
N VAL A 186 -14.53 8.27 -7.55
CA VAL A 186 -15.50 9.15 -6.89
C VAL A 186 -14.97 10.58 -6.82
N PRO A 187 -15.83 11.60 -6.67
CA PRO A 187 -15.40 12.98 -6.54
C PRO A 187 -14.36 13.18 -5.43
N ASP A 188 -13.48 14.15 -5.61
CA ASP A 188 -12.46 14.50 -4.61
C ASP A 188 -13.11 14.81 -3.25
N GLY A 189 -12.43 14.35 -2.19
CA GLY A 189 -12.90 14.49 -0.82
C GLY A 189 -13.92 13.44 -0.38
N THR A 190 -14.41 12.57 -1.27
CA THR A 190 -15.45 11.56 -0.94
C THR A 190 -14.97 10.12 -0.88
N ALA A 191 -13.67 9.87 -1.13
CA ALA A 191 -13.13 8.52 -1.24
C ALA A 191 -13.34 7.69 0.05
N LEU A 192 -13.13 8.29 1.23
CA LEU A 192 -13.33 7.59 2.50
C LEU A 192 -14.80 7.21 2.72
N ASP A 193 -15.72 8.13 2.51
CA ASP A 193 -17.16 7.86 2.70
C ASP A 193 -17.66 6.80 1.70
N ALA A 194 -17.19 6.84 0.46
CA ALA A 194 -17.52 5.84 -0.55
C ALA A 194 -16.92 4.47 -0.20
N ALA A 195 -15.71 4.40 0.34
CA ALA A 195 -15.10 3.15 0.81
C ALA A 195 -15.86 2.57 2.01
N ILE A 196 -16.31 3.42 2.94
CA ILE A 196 -17.16 3.00 4.07
C ILE A 196 -18.50 2.49 3.56
N ALA A 197 -19.12 3.14 2.58
CA ALA A 197 -20.35 2.67 1.95
C ALA A 197 -20.15 1.30 1.26
N LEU A 198 -19.00 1.09 0.59
CA LEU A 198 -18.63 -0.21 0.02
C LEU A 198 -18.41 -1.25 1.13
N ALA A 199 -17.70 -0.91 2.20
CA ALA A 199 -17.55 -1.76 3.39
C ALA A 199 -18.92 -2.14 3.99
N GLY A 200 -19.88 -1.19 4.04
CA GLY A 200 -21.25 -1.45 4.49
C GLY A 200 -21.97 -2.52 3.64
N ARG A 201 -21.72 -2.54 2.33
CA ARG A 201 -22.24 -3.62 1.45
C ARG A 201 -21.61 -4.97 1.74
N VAL A 202 -20.34 -4.99 2.13
CA VAL A 202 -19.64 -6.20 2.55
C VAL A 202 -20.15 -6.69 3.89
N THR A 203 -20.24 -5.80 4.88
CA THR A 203 -20.64 -6.12 6.26
C THR A 203 -22.14 -6.38 6.41
N ALA A 204 -22.95 -6.11 5.39
CA ALA A 204 -24.36 -6.54 5.35
C ALA A 204 -24.49 -8.06 5.14
N ASN A 205 -23.42 -8.75 4.80
CA ASN A 205 -23.42 -10.20 4.57
C ASN A 205 -22.84 -10.95 5.79
N ALA A 206 -23.01 -12.27 5.81
CA ALA A 206 -22.51 -13.12 6.88
C ALA A 206 -20.97 -13.04 6.96
N PRO A 207 -20.38 -12.53 8.05
CA PRO A 207 -18.94 -12.23 8.11
C PRO A 207 -18.06 -13.48 7.89
N LEU A 208 -18.43 -14.62 8.45
CA LEU A 208 -17.67 -15.87 8.25
C LEU A 208 -17.70 -16.35 6.80
N ALA A 209 -18.84 -16.17 6.09
CA ALA A 209 -18.93 -16.53 4.66
C ALA A 209 -18.02 -15.63 3.80
N VAL A 210 -17.96 -14.33 4.12
CA VAL A 210 -17.07 -13.37 3.45
C VAL A 210 -15.59 -13.74 3.69
N GLN A 211 -15.21 -14.05 4.94
CA GLN A 211 -13.86 -14.45 5.29
C GLN A 211 -13.44 -15.77 4.61
N VAL A 212 -14.31 -16.77 4.59
CA VAL A 212 -14.06 -18.03 3.86
C VAL A 212 -13.88 -17.76 2.37
N SER A 213 -14.76 -16.91 1.78
CA SER A 213 -14.64 -16.53 0.36
C SER A 213 -13.30 -15.86 0.06
N LYS A 214 -12.82 -14.96 0.96
CA LYS A 214 -11.52 -14.32 0.84
C LYS A 214 -10.39 -15.36 0.87
N ARG A 215 -10.34 -16.22 1.89
CA ARG A 215 -9.29 -17.25 2.00
C ARG A 215 -9.23 -18.16 0.78
N VAL A 216 -10.39 -18.61 0.29
CA VAL A 216 -10.45 -19.48 -0.89
C VAL A 216 -10.01 -18.74 -2.16
N ALA A 217 -10.47 -17.49 -2.35
CA ALA A 217 -10.12 -16.68 -3.53
C ALA A 217 -8.62 -16.37 -3.61
N TYR A 218 -7.97 -16.20 -2.46
CA TYR A 218 -6.52 -15.91 -2.39
C TYR A 218 -5.65 -17.15 -2.21
N GLY A 219 -6.22 -18.37 -2.14
CA GLY A 219 -5.45 -19.59 -1.90
C GLY A 219 -4.68 -19.56 -0.59
N VAL A 220 -5.35 -19.10 0.49
CA VAL A 220 -4.71 -18.92 1.79
C VAL A 220 -4.62 -20.25 2.54
N ASP A 221 -3.42 -20.59 3.00
CA ASP A 221 -3.15 -21.68 3.91
C ASP A 221 -2.39 -21.15 5.13
N HIS A 222 -2.88 -21.48 6.35
CA HIS A 222 -2.28 -21.03 7.62
C HIS A 222 -1.96 -19.52 7.69
N GLY A 223 -2.82 -18.67 7.11
CA GLY A 223 -2.65 -17.20 7.13
C GLY A 223 -1.70 -16.65 6.07
N VAL A 224 -1.24 -17.49 5.12
CA VAL A 224 -0.31 -17.14 4.06
C VAL A 224 -0.97 -17.33 2.70
N ILE A 225 -0.79 -16.38 1.78
CA ILE A 225 -1.20 -16.51 0.36
C ILE A 225 -0.15 -17.38 -0.35
N THR A 226 -0.45 -18.67 -0.53
CA THR A 226 0.54 -19.67 -0.95
C THR A 226 1.13 -19.39 -2.34
N ASP A 227 0.36 -18.82 -3.25
CA ASP A 227 0.81 -18.50 -4.61
C ASP A 227 1.75 -17.28 -4.66
N GLU A 228 1.76 -16.44 -3.61
CA GLU A 228 2.68 -15.29 -3.52
C GLU A 228 4.06 -15.65 -2.95
N GLU A 229 4.17 -16.67 -2.10
CA GLU A 229 5.44 -17.03 -1.43
C GLU A 229 6.63 -17.22 -2.41
N PRO A 230 6.50 -18.01 -3.49
CA PRO A 230 7.61 -18.15 -4.45
C PRO A 230 7.94 -16.83 -5.18
N ARG A 231 6.96 -15.91 -5.28
CA ARG A 231 7.13 -14.60 -5.92
C ARG A 231 7.89 -13.64 -5.00
N TRP A 232 7.61 -13.69 -3.69
CA TRP A 232 8.36 -12.96 -2.67
C TRP A 232 9.82 -13.42 -2.62
N ASP A 233 10.08 -14.72 -2.59
CA ASP A 233 11.43 -15.28 -2.60
C ASP A 233 12.25 -14.82 -3.81
N ARG A 234 11.62 -14.88 -4.99
CA ARG A 234 12.23 -14.39 -6.23
C ARG A 234 12.51 -12.89 -6.15
N LEU A 235 11.54 -12.09 -5.71
CA LEU A 235 11.67 -10.65 -5.56
C LEU A 235 12.83 -10.30 -4.63
N PHE A 236 12.91 -10.90 -3.46
CA PHE A 236 13.99 -10.64 -2.50
C PHE A 236 15.37 -11.04 -3.05
N THR A 237 15.44 -12.12 -3.81
CA THR A 237 16.67 -12.53 -4.48
C THR A 237 17.16 -11.48 -5.50
N GLU A 238 16.26 -11.00 -6.35
CA GLU A 238 16.57 -9.98 -7.37
C GLU A 238 16.89 -8.63 -6.72
N VAL A 239 16.14 -8.22 -5.70
CA VAL A 239 16.41 -6.99 -4.92
C VAL A 239 17.81 -7.03 -4.32
N LYS A 240 18.20 -8.17 -3.70
CA LYS A 240 19.52 -8.33 -3.10
C LYS A 240 20.64 -8.19 -4.14
N SER A 241 20.41 -8.64 -5.37
CA SER A 241 21.33 -8.45 -6.49
C SER A 241 21.39 -6.98 -6.91
N LEU A 242 20.24 -6.37 -7.17
CA LEU A 242 20.10 -4.97 -7.59
C LEU A 242 20.79 -4.01 -6.60
N MET A 243 20.59 -4.20 -5.30
CA MET A 243 21.15 -3.32 -4.26
C MET A 243 22.69 -3.30 -4.20
N ARG A 244 23.37 -4.22 -4.89
CA ARG A 244 24.84 -4.22 -5.02
C ARG A 244 25.32 -3.38 -6.20
N SER A 245 24.43 -3.01 -7.13
CA SER A 245 24.77 -2.28 -8.35
C SER A 245 25.21 -0.83 -8.09
N GLU A 246 25.91 -0.25 -9.06
CA GLU A 246 26.25 1.17 -9.06
C GLU A 246 24.97 2.02 -9.20
N ASP A 247 23.99 1.55 -9.99
CA ASP A 247 22.75 2.27 -10.27
C ASP A 247 21.85 2.38 -9.03
N ALA A 248 21.80 1.35 -8.17
CA ALA A 248 21.06 1.41 -6.91
C ALA A 248 21.64 2.42 -5.90
N LYS A 249 22.92 2.77 -6.03
CA LYS A 249 23.59 3.81 -5.23
C LYS A 249 23.40 5.20 -5.85
N GLU A 250 23.50 5.26 -7.19
CA GLU A 250 23.40 6.51 -7.96
C GLU A 250 21.98 7.13 -7.86
N GLY A 251 20.95 6.30 -8.00
CA GLY A 251 19.56 6.80 -8.05
C GLY A 251 19.16 7.63 -6.84
N PRO A 252 19.25 7.09 -5.60
CA PRO A 252 18.96 7.84 -4.37
C PRO A 252 19.87 9.06 -4.19
N LEU A 253 21.16 8.93 -4.53
CA LEU A 253 22.14 10.03 -4.43
C LEU A 253 21.78 11.19 -5.37
N ALA A 254 21.51 10.90 -6.64
CA ALA A 254 21.11 11.88 -7.63
C ALA A 254 19.82 12.60 -7.22
N PHE A 255 18.84 11.84 -6.67
CA PHE A 255 17.61 12.42 -6.15
C PHE A 255 17.86 13.38 -4.97
N ALA A 256 18.67 12.98 -3.99
CA ALA A 256 19.02 13.83 -2.85
C ALA A 256 19.73 15.12 -3.29
N GLN A 257 20.58 15.02 -4.31
CA GLN A 257 21.32 16.13 -4.92
C GLN A 257 20.50 16.94 -5.93
N LYS A 258 19.26 16.58 -6.21
CA LYS A 258 18.37 17.23 -7.19
C LYS A 258 18.98 17.32 -8.59
N ARG A 259 19.76 16.32 -9.02
CA ARG A 259 20.36 16.18 -10.33
C ARG A 259 19.81 14.98 -11.10
N ARG A 260 20.05 14.93 -12.39
CA ARG A 260 19.75 13.73 -13.17
C ARG A 260 20.73 12.60 -12.81
N PRO A 261 20.25 11.34 -12.68
CA PRO A 261 21.13 10.19 -12.47
C PRO A 261 21.95 9.89 -13.71
N VAL A 262 23.12 9.27 -13.50
CA VAL A 262 24.01 8.77 -14.57
C VAL A 262 24.08 7.27 -14.43
N TRP A 263 23.23 6.57 -15.15
CA TRP A 263 23.12 5.12 -15.09
C TRP A 263 24.35 4.43 -15.73
N LYS A 264 24.78 3.31 -15.14
CA LYS A 264 25.92 2.50 -15.59
C LYS A 264 25.52 1.12 -16.11
N GLY A 265 24.32 0.62 -15.69
CA GLY A 265 23.85 -0.71 -16.03
C GLY A 265 24.65 -1.83 -15.35
N ARG A 266 25.27 -1.55 -14.23
CA ARG A 266 26.11 -2.52 -13.48
C ARG A 266 26.15 -2.23 -11.98
#